data_6ed92099d4aa8a1b0620487cb41e6481
#
_entry.id   6ed92099d4aa8a1b0620487cb41e6481
#
_cell.length_a   1.000
_cell.length_b   1.000
_cell.length_c   1.000
_cell.angle_alpha   90.00
_cell.angle_beta   90.00
_cell.angle_gamma   90.00
#
_symmetry.space_group_name_H-M   'P 1'
#
loop_
_entity.id
_entity.type
_entity.pdbx_description
1 polymer ?
#
loop_
_entity_poly.entity_id
_entity_poly.type
_entity_poly.pdbx_seq_one_letter_code
_entity_poly.pdbx_strand_id
1 'polypeptide(L)'
;MAVLSLNLKKGSLIAVPNLTMVATINAILWAGHVPVIVDTDDDLCLSLDSLKKADKVSALMYVPLNGKSGNSVEIKNYCTEKQIHLIEDSAHALGSKYENLKNCGSIGDLSVISFTPHKIITTGQGGMVLTNNSDYYNFLIQIKSFNRTKDKSDFHEGFGLNFKFTDLQATIGVSQFSKLENFIDQKKRIQKHYNETLSSNKFDLVQFLDHELPWFNTIRLKDNNIDKLVNFLSSKNIETRTLYPPLHTQKYLADYVNVDVTSSLESFEKYLWLPSSTKLTNEEIDYISSTLNSF
;
A
#
# COMPACT_ATOMS: atom_id res chain seq x y z
N MET A 1 12.44 9.23 -0.02
CA MET A 1 13.73 8.87 0.60
C MET A 1 14.20 7.48 0.16
N ALA A 2 13.40 6.41 0.27
CA ALA A 2 13.79 5.06 -0.15
C ALA A 2 14.27 5.01 -1.63
N VAL A 3 13.54 5.65 -2.55
CA VAL A 3 13.97 5.74 -3.96
C VAL A 3 15.31 6.46 -4.13
N LEU A 4 15.51 7.57 -3.40
CA LEU A 4 16.78 8.32 -3.45
C LEU A 4 17.97 7.50 -2.95
N SER A 5 17.77 6.61 -1.97
CA SER A 5 18.86 5.79 -1.41
C SER A 5 19.39 4.72 -2.37
N LEU A 6 18.62 4.36 -3.40
CA LEU A 6 19.09 3.46 -4.46
C LEU A 6 20.22 4.04 -5.31
N ASN A 7 20.42 5.36 -5.25
CA ASN A 7 21.45 6.09 -6.01
C ASN A 7 21.46 5.74 -7.52
N LEU A 8 20.29 5.57 -8.11
CA LEU A 8 20.14 5.24 -9.52
C LEU A 8 20.48 6.45 -10.41
N LYS A 9 20.90 6.17 -11.65
CA LYS A 9 21.10 7.22 -12.66
C LYS A 9 19.77 7.98 -12.86
N LYS A 10 19.84 9.33 -12.89
CA LYS A 10 18.67 10.18 -13.16
C LYS A 10 17.93 9.71 -14.42
N GLY A 11 16.61 9.64 -14.34
CA GLY A 11 15.77 9.15 -15.44
C GLY A 11 15.70 7.61 -15.54
N SER A 12 16.25 6.85 -14.58
CA SER A 12 16.08 5.39 -14.56
C SER A 12 14.59 5.02 -14.52
N LEU A 13 14.26 3.90 -15.18
CA LEU A 13 12.89 3.37 -15.20
C LEU A 13 12.59 2.62 -13.89
N ILE A 14 11.48 2.93 -13.25
CA ILE A 14 11.02 2.26 -12.03
C ILE A 14 9.59 1.76 -12.22
N ALA A 15 9.39 0.46 -12.11
CA ALA A 15 8.06 -0.14 -12.21
C ALA A 15 7.23 0.16 -10.97
N VAL A 16 5.91 0.37 -11.17
CA VAL A 16 4.94 0.65 -10.12
C VAL A 16 3.57 0.05 -10.49
N PRO A 17 2.84 -0.59 -9.55
CA PRO A 17 1.51 -1.12 -9.87
C PRO A 17 0.53 0.00 -10.20
N ASN A 18 -0.36 -0.27 -11.15
CA ASN A 18 -1.38 0.67 -11.60
C ASN A 18 -2.46 0.97 -10.54
N LEU A 19 -2.74 0.01 -9.65
CA LEU A 19 -3.61 0.20 -8.49
C LEU A 19 -2.76 0.43 -7.23
N THR A 20 -2.60 1.68 -6.88
CA THR A 20 -1.98 2.09 -5.61
C THR A 20 -2.33 3.53 -5.27
N MET A 21 -2.02 3.93 -4.06
CA MET A 21 -2.08 5.34 -3.66
C MET A 21 -1.06 6.16 -4.45
N VAL A 22 -1.46 7.32 -4.93
CA VAL A 22 -0.62 8.18 -5.78
C VAL A 22 0.74 8.57 -5.18
N ALA A 23 0.92 8.46 -3.86
CA ALA A 23 2.20 8.72 -3.19
C ALA A 23 3.32 7.80 -3.68
N THR A 24 2.99 6.54 -4.03
CA THR A 24 3.98 5.55 -4.51
C THR A 24 4.63 6.03 -5.81
N ILE A 25 3.84 6.43 -6.81
CA ILE A 25 4.37 6.94 -8.08
C ILE A 25 5.01 8.32 -7.94
N ASN A 26 4.43 9.18 -7.09
CA ASN A 26 4.98 10.51 -6.86
C ASN A 26 6.38 10.46 -6.22
N ALA A 27 6.67 9.44 -5.43
CA ALA A 27 8.01 9.23 -4.88
C ALA A 27 9.06 8.97 -5.97
N ILE A 28 8.67 8.28 -7.06
CA ILE A 28 9.52 8.02 -8.24
C ILE A 28 9.79 9.34 -8.97
N LEU A 29 8.73 10.09 -9.25
CA LEU A 29 8.81 11.38 -9.97
C LEU A 29 9.64 12.39 -9.18
N TRP A 30 9.39 12.48 -7.88
CA TRP A 30 10.10 13.41 -7.00
C TRP A 30 11.60 13.09 -6.87
N ALA A 31 11.95 11.82 -6.98
CA ALA A 31 13.35 11.39 -7.02
C ALA A 31 14.03 11.64 -8.40
N GLY A 32 13.30 12.12 -9.40
CA GLY A 32 13.83 12.43 -10.73
C GLY A 32 13.93 11.21 -11.65
N HIS A 33 13.13 10.18 -11.39
CA HIS A 33 13.06 8.95 -12.19
C HIS A 33 11.77 8.88 -13.01
N VAL A 34 11.69 7.91 -13.91
CA VAL A 34 10.57 7.72 -14.82
C VAL A 34 9.78 6.48 -14.40
N PRO A 35 8.50 6.62 -14.04
CA PRO A 35 7.67 5.47 -13.71
C PRO A 35 7.30 4.67 -14.97
N VAL A 36 7.23 3.34 -14.80
CA VAL A 36 6.63 2.40 -15.74
C VAL A 36 5.44 1.79 -15.03
N ILE A 37 4.24 2.12 -15.47
CA ILE A 37 2.99 1.66 -14.84
C ILE A 37 2.70 0.25 -15.34
N VAL A 38 2.56 -0.71 -14.43
CA VAL A 38 2.34 -2.15 -14.68
C VAL A 38 0.99 -2.55 -14.13
N ASP A 39 0.30 -3.48 -14.80
CA ASP A 39 -1.02 -3.93 -14.36
C ASP A 39 -0.98 -4.71 -13.04
N THR A 40 -2.16 -5.00 -12.53
CA THR A 40 -2.37 -5.80 -11.33
C THR A 40 -3.16 -7.06 -11.65
N ASP A 41 -2.97 -8.11 -10.84
CA ASP A 41 -3.76 -9.33 -10.90
C ASP A 41 -5.09 -9.17 -10.13
N ASP A 42 -5.92 -10.20 -10.11
CA ASP A 42 -7.24 -10.21 -9.43
C ASP A 42 -7.16 -9.98 -7.91
N ASP A 43 -6.00 -10.23 -7.31
CA ASP A 43 -5.72 -9.92 -5.90
C ASP A 43 -5.39 -8.44 -5.63
N LEU A 44 -5.41 -7.61 -6.66
CA LEU A 44 -5.11 -6.18 -6.68
C LEU A 44 -3.62 -5.84 -6.47
N CYS A 45 -2.75 -6.84 -6.40
CA CYS A 45 -1.31 -6.67 -6.32
C CYS A 45 -0.69 -6.68 -7.73
N LEU A 46 0.56 -6.25 -7.84
CA LEU A 46 1.27 -6.16 -9.11
C LEU A 46 1.35 -7.51 -9.83
N SER A 47 0.99 -7.53 -11.11
CA SER A 47 1.11 -8.70 -11.99
C SER A 47 2.55 -8.96 -12.39
N LEU A 48 3.05 -10.16 -12.08
CA LEU A 48 4.39 -10.58 -12.51
C LEU A 48 4.49 -10.69 -14.03
N ASP A 49 3.43 -11.13 -14.70
CA ASP A 49 3.43 -11.28 -16.15
C ASP A 49 3.44 -9.91 -16.85
N SER A 50 2.75 -8.92 -16.31
CA SER A 50 2.83 -7.54 -16.77
C SER A 50 4.22 -6.96 -16.48
N LEU A 51 4.81 -7.21 -15.30
CA LEU A 51 6.16 -6.78 -14.97
C LEU A 51 7.21 -7.35 -15.95
N LYS A 52 7.11 -8.61 -16.34
CA LYS A 52 8.02 -9.24 -17.32
C LYS A 52 8.01 -8.58 -18.70
N LYS A 53 6.90 -7.90 -19.04
CA LYS A 53 6.78 -7.13 -20.29
C LYS A 53 7.35 -5.71 -20.17
N ALA A 54 7.59 -5.23 -18.94
CA ALA A 54 8.22 -3.95 -18.68
C ALA A 54 9.73 -4.04 -18.97
N ASP A 55 10.20 -3.39 -20.04
CA ASP A 55 11.59 -3.46 -20.47
C ASP A 55 12.49 -2.57 -19.59
N LYS A 56 13.66 -3.10 -19.23
CA LYS A 56 14.81 -2.36 -18.64
C LYS A 56 14.52 -1.56 -17.36
N VAL A 57 13.60 -2.02 -16.50
CA VAL A 57 13.40 -1.36 -15.21
C VAL A 57 14.58 -1.59 -14.27
N SER A 58 15.01 -0.53 -13.59
CA SER A 58 16.13 -0.57 -12.62
C SER A 58 15.64 -0.88 -11.21
N ALA A 59 14.39 -0.56 -10.90
CA ALA A 59 13.76 -0.84 -9.62
C ALA A 59 12.27 -1.11 -9.77
N LEU A 60 11.70 -1.74 -8.75
CA LEU A 60 10.27 -2.00 -8.60
C LEU A 60 9.78 -1.43 -7.28
N MET A 61 8.65 -0.71 -7.32
CA MET A 61 7.84 -0.39 -6.14
C MET A 61 6.75 -1.45 -6.02
N TYR A 62 6.92 -2.44 -5.14
CA TYR A 62 5.91 -3.45 -4.87
C TYR A 62 4.96 -2.98 -3.77
N VAL A 63 3.65 -3.11 -3.98
CA VAL A 63 2.63 -2.67 -3.03
C VAL A 63 1.75 -3.84 -2.63
N PRO A 64 1.85 -4.35 -1.41
CA PRO A 64 0.89 -5.31 -0.84
C PRO A 64 -0.41 -4.57 -0.52
N LEU A 65 -1.19 -4.29 -1.57
CA LEU A 65 -2.37 -3.42 -1.50
C LEU A 65 -3.43 -4.01 -0.56
N ASN A 66 -3.96 -3.17 0.32
CA ASN A 66 -5.00 -3.54 1.29
C ASN A 66 -4.63 -4.72 2.21
N GLY A 67 -3.33 -5.01 2.36
CA GLY A 67 -2.83 -6.12 3.18
C GLY A 67 -2.74 -7.46 2.45
N LYS A 68 -3.00 -7.48 1.14
CA LYS A 68 -2.80 -8.65 0.29
C LYS A 68 -1.33 -8.97 0.09
N SER A 69 -0.98 -10.24 0.06
CA SER A 69 0.40 -10.71 -0.13
C SER A 69 0.84 -10.73 -1.59
N GLY A 70 -0.10 -10.98 -2.52
CA GLY A 70 0.20 -11.15 -3.94
C GLY A 70 1.23 -12.24 -4.21
N ASN A 71 1.78 -12.25 -5.42
CA ASN A 71 2.84 -13.16 -5.86
C ASN A 71 4.23 -12.69 -5.38
N SER A 72 4.34 -12.26 -4.14
CA SER A 72 5.53 -11.57 -3.60
C SER A 72 6.81 -12.39 -3.67
N VAL A 73 6.73 -13.72 -3.51
CA VAL A 73 7.88 -14.63 -3.56
C VAL A 73 8.44 -14.71 -4.96
N GLU A 74 7.59 -14.93 -5.96
CA GLU A 74 7.99 -14.97 -7.37
C GLU A 74 8.53 -13.62 -7.84
N ILE A 75 7.90 -12.52 -7.43
CA ILE A 75 8.35 -11.17 -7.75
C ILE A 75 9.74 -10.90 -7.15
N LYS A 76 9.96 -11.30 -5.88
CA LYS A 76 11.30 -11.18 -5.27
C LYS A 76 12.35 -12.00 -6.01
N ASN A 77 12.03 -13.24 -6.39
CA ASN A 77 12.93 -14.11 -7.16
C ASN A 77 13.25 -13.49 -8.52
N TYR A 78 12.25 -13.00 -9.24
CA TYR A 78 12.42 -12.31 -10.51
C TYR A 78 13.30 -11.05 -10.38
N CYS A 79 13.03 -10.21 -9.39
CA CYS A 79 13.86 -9.02 -9.14
C CYS A 79 15.32 -9.40 -8.84
N THR A 80 15.53 -10.47 -8.07
CA THR A 80 16.89 -10.96 -7.76
C THR A 80 17.62 -11.48 -9.01
N GLU A 81 16.93 -12.28 -9.85
CA GLU A 81 17.48 -12.79 -11.11
C GLU A 81 17.85 -11.67 -12.09
N LYS A 82 16.98 -10.67 -12.20
CA LYS A 82 17.13 -9.54 -13.13
C LYS A 82 17.94 -8.37 -12.57
N GLN A 83 18.42 -8.47 -11.33
CA GLN A 83 19.13 -7.40 -10.63
C GLN A 83 18.30 -6.09 -10.54
N ILE A 84 17.00 -6.22 -10.35
CA ILE A 84 16.06 -5.13 -10.14
C ILE A 84 16.00 -4.84 -8.65
N HIS A 85 16.22 -3.60 -8.23
CA HIS A 85 16.03 -3.21 -6.83
C HIS A 85 14.56 -3.28 -6.43
N LEU A 86 14.28 -3.88 -5.27
CA LEU A 86 12.92 -4.04 -4.77
C LEU A 86 12.66 -3.10 -3.59
N ILE A 87 11.74 -2.15 -3.76
CA ILE A 87 11.19 -1.34 -2.66
C ILE A 87 9.76 -1.83 -2.38
N GLU A 88 9.45 -2.14 -1.12
CA GLU A 88 8.11 -2.47 -0.69
C GLU A 88 7.39 -1.22 -0.16
N ASP A 89 6.28 -0.83 -0.74
CA ASP A 89 5.36 0.13 -0.14
C ASP A 89 4.33 -0.62 0.71
N SER A 90 4.71 -0.93 1.94
CA SER A 90 3.89 -1.67 2.91
C SER A 90 2.99 -0.78 3.75
N ALA A 91 2.63 0.41 3.23
CA ALA A 91 1.77 1.37 3.92
C ALA A 91 0.38 0.83 4.28
N HIS A 92 -0.08 -0.25 3.63
CA HIS A 92 -1.38 -0.91 3.87
C HIS A 92 -1.27 -2.27 4.55
N ALA A 93 -0.06 -2.75 4.83
CA ALA A 93 0.16 -4.17 5.12
C ALA A 93 0.84 -4.44 6.47
N LEU A 94 0.92 -3.45 7.36
CA LEU A 94 1.42 -3.69 8.71
C LEU A 94 0.52 -4.71 9.43
N GLY A 95 1.13 -5.83 9.85
CA GLY A 95 0.43 -6.98 10.44
C GLY A 95 0.15 -8.12 9.45
N SER A 96 0.18 -7.88 8.15
CA SER A 96 0.14 -8.92 7.12
C SER A 96 1.50 -9.61 6.96
N LYS A 97 1.45 -10.84 6.48
CA LYS A 97 2.63 -11.62 6.11
C LYS A 97 2.51 -12.07 4.67
N TYR A 98 3.64 -12.40 4.09
CA TYR A 98 3.73 -13.08 2.81
C TYR A 98 3.54 -14.59 2.96
N GLU A 99 3.39 -15.30 1.85
CA GLU A 99 3.20 -16.75 1.80
C GLU A 99 4.29 -17.52 2.58
N ASN A 100 5.53 -17.05 2.56
CA ASN A 100 6.64 -17.61 3.33
C ASN A 100 6.65 -17.20 4.82
N LEU A 101 5.56 -16.64 5.32
CA LEU A 101 5.32 -16.14 6.68
C LEU A 101 6.23 -14.99 7.13
N LYS A 102 7.01 -14.40 6.24
CA LYS A 102 7.72 -13.15 6.51
C LYS A 102 6.74 -11.98 6.55
N ASN A 103 6.98 -11.02 7.43
CA ASN A 103 6.15 -9.82 7.50
C ASN A 103 6.21 -9.03 6.20
N CYS A 104 5.08 -8.48 5.73
CA CYS A 104 5.09 -7.50 4.65
C CYS A 104 6.00 -6.33 5.04
N GLY A 105 6.85 -5.91 4.10
CA GLY A 105 7.90 -4.93 4.36
C GLY A 105 9.26 -5.53 4.75
N SER A 106 9.48 -6.84 4.59
CA SER A 106 10.73 -7.50 5.00
C SER A 106 11.46 -8.28 3.91
N ILE A 107 11.00 -8.24 2.66
CA ILE A 107 11.63 -8.99 1.55
C ILE A 107 12.37 -8.09 0.55
N GLY A 108 12.05 -6.80 0.50
CA GLY A 108 12.71 -5.82 -0.37
C GLY A 108 14.10 -5.41 0.11
N ASP A 109 14.82 -4.69 -0.74
CA ASP A 109 16.07 -4.02 -0.35
C ASP A 109 15.79 -2.87 0.62
N LEU A 110 14.62 -2.24 0.42
CA LEU A 110 14.03 -1.23 1.29
C LEU A 110 12.53 -1.48 1.41
N SER A 111 11.94 -1.02 2.52
CA SER A 111 10.49 -0.94 2.62
C SER A 111 10.05 0.32 3.35
N VAL A 112 8.78 0.70 3.13
CA VAL A 112 8.17 1.84 3.81
C VAL A 112 6.90 1.42 4.54
N ILE A 113 6.71 1.97 5.74
CA ILE A 113 5.51 1.83 6.55
C ILE A 113 4.94 3.22 6.78
N SER A 114 3.62 3.35 6.73
CA SER A 114 2.91 4.60 6.97
C SER A 114 2.28 4.63 8.35
N PHE A 115 2.36 5.80 9.01
CA PHE A 115 1.70 6.10 10.28
C PHE A 115 0.70 7.25 10.15
N THR A 116 0.11 7.46 8.97
CA THR A 116 -0.98 8.42 8.77
C THR A 116 -2.24 8.00 9.54
N PRO A 117 -3.23 8.90 9.76
CA PRO A 117 -4.37 8.63 10.66
C PRO A 117 -5.19 7.39 10.35
N HIS A 118 -5.26 6.99 9.09
CA HIS A 118 -6.08 5.85 8.64
C HIS A 118 -5.39 4.49 8.74
N LYS A 119 -4.13 4.44 9.19
CA LYS A 119 -3.37 3.19 9.28
C LYS A 119 -3.70 2.42 10.56
N ILE A 120 -3.31 1.16 10.62
CA ILE A 120 -3.59 0.30 11.79
C ILE A 120 -3.01 0.86 13.08
N ILE A 121 -1.84 1.49 13.00
CA ILE A 121 -1.27 2.36 14.04
C ILE A 121 -0.93 3.72 13.42
N THR A 122 -1.01 4.78 14.22
CA THR A 122 -0.81 6.14 13.72
C THR A 122 0.05 6.99 14.67
N THR A 123 0.74 7.96 14.10
CA THR A 123 1.42 9.04 14.82
C THR A 123 0.87 10.42 14.43
N GLY A 124 -0.39 10.45 13.92
CA GLY A 124 -0.99 11.62 13.29
C GLY A 124 -0.48 11.80 11.85
N GLN A 125 0.81 11.95 11.67
CA GLN A 125 1.54 11.90 10.41
C GLN A 125 2.89 11.25 10.67
N GLY A 126 3.42 10.53 9.68
CA GLY A 126 4.72 9.89 9.80
C GLY A 126 4.85 8.64 8.97
N GLY A 127 6.03 8.06 9.02
CA GLY A 127 6.36 6.80 8.36
C GLY A 127 7.74 6.32 8.76
N MET A 128 8.06 5.12 8.36
CA MET A 128 9.34 4.49 8.63
C MET A 128 9.88 3.87 7.34
N VAL A 129 11.18 3.99 7.13
CA VAL A 129 11.90 3.25 6.08
C VAL A 129 12.72 2.16 6.76
N LEU A 130 12.61 0.93 6.28
CA LEU A 130 13.31 -0.23 6.79
C LEU A 130 14.31 -0.72 5.74
N THR A 131 15.49 -1.15 6.19
CA THR A 131 16.50 -1.79 5.35
C THR A 131 17.47 -2.60 6.21
N ASN A 132 18.02 -3.66 5.62
CA ASN A 132 19.13 -4.44 6.20
C ASN A 132 20.49 -4.04 5.57
N ASN A 133 20.51 -3.07 4.65
CA ASN A 133 21.71 -2.58 3.99
C ASN A 133 22.25 -1.34 4.73
N SER A 134 23.48 -1.43 5.21
CA SER A 134 24.13 -0.35 5.97
C SER A 134 24.35 0.93 5.15
N ASP A 135 24.57 0.81 3.84
CA ASP A 135 24.82 1.98 2.97
C ASP A 135 23.52 2.76 2.77
N TYR A 136 22.40 2.06 2.53
CA TYR A 136 21.08 2.68 2.48
C TYR A 136 20.73 3.32 3.81
N TYR A 137 20.96 2.64 4.93
CA TYR A 137 20.73 3.19 6.26
C TYR A 137 21.49 4.48 6.49
N ASN A 138 22.81 4.49 6.23
CA ASN A 138 23.66 5.65 6.42
C ASN A 138 23.20 6.83 5.56
N PHE A 139 22.88 6.59 4.28
CA PHE A 139 22.33 7.60 3.40
C PHE A 139 21.01 8.18 3.95
N LEU A 140 20.09 7.32 4.40
CA LEU A 140 18.79 7.73 4.92
C LEU A 140 18.92 8.58 6.20
N ILE A 141 19.81 8.20 7.11
CA ILE A 141 20.09 8.98 8.33
C ILE A 141 20.63 10.37 7.99
N GLN A 142 21.52 10.44 7.01
CA GLN A 142 22.15 11.68 6.58
C GLN A 142 21.16 12.60 5.86
N ILE A 143 20.45 12.09 4.83
CA ILE A 143 19.55 12.89 4.01
C ILE A 143 18.33 13.43 4.79
N LYS A 144 17.77 12.67 5.74
CA LYS A 144 16.62 13.11 6.54
C LYS A 144 16.92 14.29 7.46
N SER A 145 18.21 14.61 7.67
CA SER A 145 18.70 15.65 8.57
C SER A 145 19.52 16.71 7.83
N PHE A 146 19.01 17.16 6.68
CA PHE A 146 19.61 18.19 5.81
C PHE A 146 20.97 17.82 5.21
N ASN A 147 21.40 16.56 5.25
CA ASN A 147 22.73 16.14 4.79
C ASN A 147 23.85 16.94 5.49
N ARG A 148 23.68 17.18 6.80
CA ARG A 148 24.62 17.97 7.62
C ARG A 148 25.90 17.19 7.87
N THR A 149 27.04 17.89 7.92
CA THR A 149 28.34 17.29 8.23
C THR A 149 28.37 16.60 9.62
N LYS A 150 29.26 15.63 9.78
CA LYS A 150 29.33 14.82 11.02
C LYS A 150 29.74 15.62 12.26
N ASP A 151 30.47 16.71 12.10
CA ASP A 151 30.88 17.62 13.18
C ASP A 151 29.72 18.47 13.72
N LYS A 152 28.51 18.28 13.17
CA LYS A 152 27.29 19.03 13.51
C LYS A 152 27.39 20.54 13.31
N SER A 153 28.37 21.02 12.54
CA SER A 153 28.41 22.41 12.08
C SER A 153 27.23 22.69 11.11
N ASP A 154 27.01 23.94 10.74
CA ASP A 154 26.00 24.29 9.75
C ASP A 154 26.49 24.13 8.29
N PHE A 155 27.53 23.28 8.10
CA PHE A 155 27.92 22.82 6.76
C PHE A 155 27.14 21.61 6.35
N HIS A 156 26.85 21.49 5.06
CA HIS A 156 26.05 20.43 4.46
C HIS A 156 26.84 19.80 3.31
N GLU A 157 26.89 18.48 3.25
CA GLU A 157 27.62 17.73 2.21
C GLU A 157 26.87 17.69 0.86
N GLY A 158 25.64 18.19 0.83
CA GLY A 158 24.81 18.24 -0.37
C GLY A 158 23.32 18.48 -0.04
N PHE A 159 22.47 18.14 -1.00
CA PHE A 159 21.02 18.22 -0.80
C PHE A 159 20.54 17.31 0.33
N GLY A 160 19.68 17.83 1.19
CA GLY A 160 19.07 17.08 2.28
C GLY A 160 17.66 17.57 2.61
N LEU A 161 16.98 16.84 3.47
CA LEU A 161 15.56 17.02 3.80
C LEU A 161 15.38 17.18 5.31
N ASN A 162 14.32 17.84 5.73
CA ASN A 162 13.89 17.83 7.13
C ASN A 162 12.78 16.79 7.33
N PHE A 163 13.16 15.53 7.41
CA PHE A 163 12.24 14.41 7.60
C PHE A 163 12.51 13.67 8.93
N LYS A 164 12.94 14.44 9.92
CA LYS A 164 13.10 13.89 11.28
C LYS A 164 11.74 13.64 11.92
N PHE A 165 11.63 12.48 12.54
CA PHE A 165 10.49 12.14 13.39
C PHE A 165 10.61 12.90 14.70
N THR A 166 9.55 13.55 15.16
CA THR A 166 9.56 14.32 16.41
C THR A 166 9.29 13.42 17.60
N ASP A 167 9.76 13.82 18.80
CA ASP A 167 9.51 13.08 20.05
C ASP A 167 8.00 12.97 20.34
N LEU A 168 7.21 13.99 19.99
CA LEU A 168 5.76 13.95 20.11
C LEU A 168 5.15 12.82 19.26
N GLN A 169 5.55 12.72 17.99
CA GLN A 169 5.12 11.62 17.10
C GLN A 169 5.61 10.27 17.61
N ALA A 170 6.86 10.18 18.06
CA ALA A 170 7.43 8.96 18.61
C ALA A 170 6.68 8.48 19.86
N THR A 171 6.30 9.38 20.76
CA THR A 171 5.53 9.05 21.96
C THR A 171 4.18 8.43 21.62
N ILE A 172 3.46 9.03 20.65
CA ILE A 172 2.21 8.44 20.13
C ILE A 172 2.49 7.08 19.52
N GLY A 173 3.54 6.96 18.69
CA GLY A 173 3.93 5.73 18.01
C GLY A 173 4.20 4.58 18.98
N VAL A 174 4.97 4.80 20.03
CA VAL A 174 5.25 3.79 21.07
C VAL A 174 3.95 3.33 21.74
N SER A 175 3.07 4.27 22.11
CA SER A 175 1.77 3.94 22.69
C SER A 175 0.85 3.18 21.74
N GLN A 176 0.90 3.47 20.44
CA GLN A 176 0.11 2.76 19.43
C GLN A 176 0.69 1.38 19.13
N PHE A 177 2.02 1.27 19.05
CA PHE A 177 2.72 0.01 18.78
C PHE A 177 2.48 -1.03 19.88
N SER A 178 2.41 -0.62 21.15
CA SER A 178 2.06 -1.54 22.25
C SER A 178 0.67 -2.16 22.13
N LYS A 179 -0.20 -1.61 21.29
CA LYS A 179 -1.58 -2.10 21.03
C LYS A 179 -1.72 -2.81 19.69
N LEU A 180 -0.65 -2.96 18.92
CA LEU A 180 -0.71 -3.47 17.54
C LEU A 180 -1.37 -4.84 17.46
N GLU A 181 -0.99 -5.79 18.32
CA GLU A 181 -1.57 -7.14 18.34
C GLU A 181 -3.09 -7.09 18.58
N ASN A 182 -3.55 -6.27 19.54
CA ASN A 182 -4.98 -6.08 19.76
C ASN A 182 -5.69 -5.51 18.52
N PHE A 183 -5.08 -4.56 17.81
CA PHE A 183 -5.66 -4.04 16.57
C PHE A 183 -5.71 -5.07 15.45
N ILE A 184 -4.70 -5.94 15.35
CA ILE A 184 -4.68 -7.08 14.43
C ILE A 184 -5.84 -8.02 14.73
N ASP A 185 -6.04 -8.39 15.99
CA ASP A 185 -7.12 -9.26 16.42
C ASP A 185 -8.50 -8.65 16.13
N GLN A 186 -8.67 -7.32 16.35
CA GLN A 186 -9.91 -6.63 15.98
C GLN A 186 -10.16 -6.66 14.47
N LYS A 187 -9.14 -6.47 13.64
CA LYS A 187 -9.28 -6.57 12.18
C LYS A 187 -9.73 -7.96 11.74
N LYS A 188 -9.14 -9.01 12.32
CA LYS A 188 -9.53 -10.41 12.06
C LYS A 188 -10.96 -10.68 12.51
N ARG A 189 -11.36 -10.19 13.70
CA ARG A 189 -12.73 -10.30 14.22
C ARG A 189 -13.74 -9.67 13.25
N ILE A 190 -13.46 -8.44 12.79
CA ILE A 190 -14.33 -7.71 11.86
C ILE A 190 -14.48 -8.48 10.54
N GLN A 191 -13.35 -8.96 9.97
CA GLN A 191 -13.39 -9.77 8.75
C GLN A 191 -14.21 -11.04 8.93
N LYS A 192 -14.00 -11.76 10.03
CA LYS A 192 -14.75 -12.97 10.34
C LYS A 192 -16.26 -12.68 10.43
N HIS A 193 -16.63 -11.60 11.12
CA HIS A 193 -18.03 -11.21 11.28
C HIS A 193 -18.69 -10.84 9.94
N TYR A 194 -18.00 -10.10 9.06
CA TYR A 194 -18.48 -9.86 7.71
C TYR A 194 -18.62 -11.15 6.90
N ASN A 195 -17.68 -12.12 7.02
CA ASN A 195 -17.82 -13.42 6.38
C ASN A 195 -19.06 -14.20 6.82
N GLU A 196 -19.47 -14.05 8.08
CA GLU A 196 -20.63 -14.74 8.66
C GLU A 196 -21.96 -14.06 8.30
N THR A 197 -21.97 -12.76 8.06
CA THR A 197 -23.18 -11.96 7.93
C THR A 197 -23.51 -11.47 6.52
N LEU A 198 -22.49 -11.34 5.65
CA LEU A 198 -22.68 -10.95 4.25
C LEU A 198 -23.07 -12.14 3.39
N SER A 199 -24.20 -12.01 2.72
CA SER A 199 -24.72 -13.02 1.79
C SER A 199 -25.52 -12.33 0.68
N SER A 200 -24.97 -12.26 -0.51
CA SER A 200 -25.63 -11.65 -1.67
C SER A 200 -25.21 -12.35 -2.95
N ASN A 201 -26.12 -12.39 -3.93
CA ASN A 201 -25.80 -12.81 -5.30
C ASN A 201 -25.32 -11.65 -6.19
N LYS A 202 -25.28 -10.42 -5.70
CA LYS A 202 -24.84 -9.21 -6.43
C LYS A 202 -23.39 -8.87 -6.22
N PHE A 203 -22.78 -9.35 -5.14
CA PHE A 203 -21.37 -9.13 -4.83
C PHE A 203 -20.77 -10.32 -4.07
N ASP A 204 -19.46 -10.41 -4.09
CA ASP A 204 -18.69 -11.36 -3.29
C ASP A 204 -17.81 -10.59 -2.29
N LEU A 205 -17.72 -11.08 -1.05
CA LEU A 205 -16.74 -10.56 -0.10
C LEU A 205 -15.35 -11.07 -0.48
N VAL A 206 -14.40 -10.16 -0.62
CA VAL A 206 -13.01 -10.50 -0.93
C VAL A 206 -12.39 -11.28 0.23
N GLN A 207 -11.95 -12.50 -0.06
CA GLN A 207 -11.32 -13.36 0.94
C GLN A 207 -9.85 -12.97 1.14
N PHE A 208 -9.40 -13.07 2.38
CA PHE A 208 -8.00 -12.91 2.76
C PHE A 208 -7.47 -14.26 3.25
N LEU A 209 -6.22 -14.55 2.93
CA LEU A 209 -5.55 -15.75 3.43
C LEU A 209 -5.24 -15.60 4.93
N ASP A 210 -5.01 -16.70 5.64
CA ASP A 210 -4.77 -16.68 7.10
C ASP A 210 -3.61 -15.78 7.53
N HIS A 211 -2.64 -15.60 6.65
CA HIS A 211 -1.47 -14.76 6.88
C HIS A 211 -1.65 -13.30 6.42
N GLU A 212 -2.76 -12.97 5.76
CA GLU A 212 -3.11 -11.63 5.31
C GLU A 212 -4.00 -10.91 6.34
N LEU A 213 -3.87 -9.60 6.41
CA LEU A 213 -4.68 -8.77 7.30
C LEU A 213 -5.36 -7.65 6.50
N PRO A 214 -6.69 -7.62 6.38
CA PRO A 214 -7.36 -6.57 5.64
C PRO A 214 -7.16 -5.20 6.30
N TRP A 215 -6.63 -4.24 5.56
CA TRP A 215 -6.71 -2.85 5.97
C TRP A 215 -8.17 -2.39 5.91
N PHE A 216 -8.87 -2.68 4.80
CA PHE A 216 -10.32 -2.56 4.64
C PHE A 216 -10.92 -3.90 4.21
N ASN A 217 -12.05 -4.29 4.81
CA ASN A 217 -12.90 -5.33 4.25
C ASN A 217 -13.46 -4.85 2.92
N THR A 218 -13.52 -5.70 1.93
CA THR A 218 -13.77 -5.32 0.55
C THR A 218 -14.79 -6.24 -0.08
N ILE A 219 -15.74 -5.68 -0.81
CA ILE A 219 -16.63 -6.44 -1.68
C ILE A 219 -16.27 -6.20 -3.14
N ARG A 220 -16.50 -7.23 -3.98
CA ARG A 220 -16.42 -7.15 -5.43
C ARG A 220 -17.83 -7.30 -6.00
N LEU A 221 -18.32 -6.28 -6.68
CA LEU A 221 -19.60 -6.33 -7.38
C LEU A 221 -19.50 -7.23 -8.62
N LYS A 222 -20.58 -7.93 -8.94
CA LYS A 222 -20.69 -8.75 -10.15
C LYS A 222 -21.09 -7.94 -11.38
N ASP A 223 -21.66 -6.76 -11.15
CA ASP A 223 -22.03 -5.78 -12.18
C ASP A 223 -21.35 -4.42 -11.91
N ASN A 224 -21.44 -3.50 -12.88
CA ASN A 224 -20.81 -2.18 -12.80
C ASN A 224 -21.79 -1.14 -12.18
N ASN A 225 -22.35 -1.44 -11.01
CA ASN A 225 -23.31 -0.56 -10.31
C ASN A 225 -22.73 0.07 -9.03
N ILE A 226 -21.41 0.28 -8.97
CA ILE A 226 -20.74 0.78 -7.77
C ILE A 226 -21.31 2.11 -7.28
N ASP A 227 -21.59 3.06 -8.17
CA ASP A 227 -22.16 4.37 -7.81
C ASP A 227 -23.55 4.25 -7.18
N LYS A 228 -24.39 3.34 -7.69
CA LYS A 228 -25.71 3.08 -7.10
C LYS A 228 -25.59 2.52 -5.68
N LEU A 229 -24.66 1.57 -5.49
CA LEU A 229 -24.42 0.99 -4.18
C LEU A 229 -23.86 2.04 -3.21
N VAL A 230 -22.91 2.85 -3.62
CA VAL A 230 -22.33 3.92 -2.78
C VAL A 230 -23.41 4.91 -2.37
N ASN A 231 -24.26 5.36 -3.30
CA ASN A 231 -25.36 6.27 -3.01
C ASN A 231 -26.41 5.64 -2.07
N PHE A 232 -26.73 4.37 -2.27
CA PHE A 232 -27.65 3.62 -1.40
C PHE A 232 -27.10 3.53 0.04
N LEU A 233 -25.84 3.11 0.20
CA LEU A 233 -25.20 3.01 1.51
C LEU A 233 -25.06 4.36 2.20
N SER A 234 -24.70 5.40 1.46
CA SER A 234 -24.65 6.78 1.97
C SER A 234 -26.03 7.25 2.47
N SER A 235 -27.13 6.91 1.79
CA SER A 235 -28.49 7.22 2.24
C SER A 235 -28.88 6.52 3.56
N LYS A 236 -28.12 5.50 3.93
CA LYS A 236 -28.25 4.74 5.18
C LYS A 236 -27.19 5.10 6.23
N ASN A 237 -26.47 6.22 6.03
CA ASN A 237 -25.35 6.67 6.86
C ASN A 237 -24.20 5.65 6.97
N ILE A 238 -23.99 4.86 5.93
CA ILE A 238 -22.86 3.94 5.82
C ILE A 238 -21.86 4.56 4.84
N GLU A 239 -20.72 5.02 5.36
CA GLU A 239 -19.62 5.56 4.56
C GLU A 239 -18.79 4.42 3.97
N THR A 240 -18.56 4.46 2.68
CA THR A 240 -17.74 3.49 1.96
C THR A 240 -16.69 4.22 1.12
N ARG A 241 -15.73 3.48 0.61
CA ARG A 241 -14.68 4.05 -0.23
C ARG A 241 -14.41 3.15 -1.44
N THR A 242 -14.39 3.73 -2.63
CA THR A 242 -13.93 3.06 -3.85
C THR A 242 -12.42 2.81 -3.78
N LEU A 243 -11.91 1.90 -4.60
CA LEU A 243 -10.47 1.76 -4.82
C LEU A 243 -9.86 3.09 -5.31
N TYR A 244 -8.56 3.18 -5.27
CA TYR A 244 -7.84 4.27 -5.91
C TYR A 244 -8.08 4.24 -7.43
N PRO A 245 -8.37 5.38 -8.06
CA PRO A 245 -8.37 5.44 -9.52
C PRO A 245 -7.03 4.94 -10.06
N PRO A 246 -7.04 4.07 -11.09
CA PRO A 246 -5.82 3.56 -11.68
C PRO A 246 -4.86 4.69 -12.10
N LEU A 247 -3.56 4.52 -11.84
CA LEU A 247 -2.57 5.60 -12.04
C LEU A 247 -2.56 6.11 -13.48
N HIS A 248 -2.72 5.24 -14.48
CA HIS A 248 -2.73 5.64 -15.89
C HIS A 248 -3.90 6.57 -16.26
N THR A 249 -4.97 6.62 -15.45
CA THR A 249 -6.10 7.54 -15.67
C THR A 249 -5.84 8.96 -15.14
N GLN A 250 -4.77 9.15 -14.38
CA GLN A 250 -4.41 10.46 -13.84
C GLN A 250 -3.81 11.36 -14.94
N LYS A 251 -4.38 12.53 -15.15
CA LYS A 251 -4.00 13.43 -16.25
C LYS A 251 -2.50 13.74 -16.30
N TYR A 252 -1.86 13.94 -15.15
CA TYR A 252 -0.42 14.28 -15.10
C TYR A 252 0.50 13.08 -15.36
N LEU A 253 -0.05 11.88 -15.49
CA LEU A 253 0.66 10.64 -15.78
C LEU A 253 0.45 10.14 -17.21
N ALA A 254 -0.31 10.85 -18.04
CA ALA A 254 -0.72 10.40 -19.37
C ALA A 254 0.45 10.10 -20.33
N ASP A 255 1.60 10.78 -20.14
CA ASP A 255 2.78 10.62 -21.00
C ASP A 255 3.72 9.47 -20.56
N TYR A 256 3.42 8.80 -19.46
CA TYR A 256 4.26 7.71 -18.97
C TYR A 256 3.88 6.36 -19.57
N VAL A 257 4.87 5.44 -19.62
CA VAL A 257 4.70 4.10 -20.19
C VAL A 257 3.75 3.28 -19.33
N ASN A 258 2.75 2.69 -19.98
CA ASN A 258 1.79 1.77 -19.38
C ASN A 258 1.97 0.37 -19.99
N VAL A 259 1.94 -0.66 -19.15
CA VAL A 259 2.04 -2.06 -19.58
C VAL A 259 0.82 -2.82 -19.11
N ASP A 260 -0.04 -3.24 -20.06
CA ASP A 260 -1.27 -4.01 -19.80
C ASP A 260 -2.09 -3.46 -18.61
N VAL A 261 -2.83 -2.38 -18.81
CA VAL A 261 -3.56 -1.73 -17.70
C VAL A 261 -5.05 -2.08 -17.63
N THR A 262 -5.47 -3.15 -18.26
CA THR A 262 -6.89 -3.54 -18.41
C THR A 262 -7.47 -4.09 -17.11
N SER A 263 -6.77 -5.01 -16.44
CA SER A 263 -7.27 -5.70 -15.25
C SER A 263 -7.48 -4.72 -14.08
N SER A 264 -6.56 -3.78 -13.90
CA SER A 264 -6.66 -2.76 -12.87
C SER A 264 -7.83 -1.78 -13.10
N LEU A 265 -8.17 -1.47 -14.35
CA LEU A 265 -9.34 -0.64 -14.67
C LEU A 265 -10.63 -1.37 -14.33
N GLU A 266 -10.77 -2.63 -14.75
CA GLU A 266 -11.94 -3.46 -14.41
C GLU A 266 -12.12 -3.63 -12.90
N SER A 267 -11.01 -3.80 -12.16
CA SER A 267 -11.04 -3.90 -10.71
C SER A 267 -11.50 -2.61 -10.05
N PHE A 268 -11.05 -1.45 -10.52
CA PHE A 268 -11.48 -0.16 -9.97
C PHE A 268 -13.00 0.04 -10.04
N GLU A 269 -13.65 -0.42 -11.09
CA GLU A 269 -15.10 -0.27 -11.29
C GLU A 269 -15.95 -1.24 -10.45
N LYS A 270 -15.34 -2.28 -9.85
CA LYS A 270 -16.06 -3.36 -9.18
C LYS A 270 -15.81 -3.46 -7.67
N TYR A 271 -14.71 -2.92 -7.16
CA TYR A 271 -14.33 -3.13 -5.77
C TYR A 271 -14.72 -1.94 -4.89
N LEU A 272 -15.33 -2.23 -3.74
CA LEU A 272 -15.74 -1.24 -2.75
C LEU A 272 -15.21 -1.61 -1.36
N TRP A 273 -14.56 -0.67 -0.70
CA TRP A 273 -14.10 -0.81 0.67
C TRP A 273 -15.22 -0.48 1.66
N LEU A 274 -15.44 -1.39 2.59
CA LEU A 274 -16.45 -1.28 3.66
C LEU A 274 -15.85 -0.64 4.92
N PRO A 275 -16.70 -0.12 5.84
CA PRO A 275 -16.25 0.31 7.15
C PRO A 275 -15.41 -0.77 7.84
N SER A 276 -14.23 -0.39 8.33
CA SER A 276 -13.24 -1.35 8.86
C SER A 276 -12.44 -0.77 10.03
N SER A 277 -12.99 0.20 10.77
CA SER A 277 -12.38 0.71 11.99
C SER A 277 -12.24 -0.41 13.03
N THR A 278 -11.09 -0.46 13.72
CA THR A 278 -10.88 -1.41 14.82
C THR A 278 -11.88 -1.23 15.99
N LYS A 279 -12.62 -0.11 16.00
CA LYS A 279 -13.67 0.18 17.00
C LYS A 279 -15.06 -0.29 16.59
N LEU A 280 -15.23 -0.81 15.36
CA LEU A 280 -16.54 -1.25 14.85
C LEU A 280 -17.08 -2.36 15.74
N THR A 281 -18.33 -2.18 16.20
CA THR A 281 -19.03 -3.20 17.01
C THR A 281 -19.67 -4.27 16.13
N ASN A 282 -20.08 -5.39 16.72
CA ASN A 282 -20.78 -6.43 15.97
C ASN A 282 -22.15 -5.93 15.48
N GLU A 283 -22.87 -5.16 16.29
CA GLU A 283 -24.17 -4.56 15.92
C GLU A 283 -24.05 -3.60 14.74
N GLU A 284 -22.96 -2.82 14.67
CA GLU A 284 -22.68 -1.96 13.52
C GLU A 284 -22.39 -2.80 12.26
N ILE A 285 -21.63 -3.89 12.39
CA ILE A 285 -21.36 -4.82 11.27
C ILE A 285 -22.65 -5.50 10.81
N ASP A 286 -23.52 -5.93 11.74
CA ASP A 286 -24.83 -6.51 11.43
C ASP A 286 -25.73 -5.52 10.67
N TYR A 287 -25.73 -4.25 11.09
CA TYR A 287 -26.47 -3.18 10.38
C TYR A 287 -25.92 -2.98 8.96
N ILE A 288 -24.60 -2.90 8.79
CA ILE A 288 -23.96 -2.75 7.48
C ILE A 288 -24.30 -3.94 6.60
N SER A 289 -24.16 -5.17 7.14
CA SER A 289 -24.38 -6.40 6.39
C SER A 289 -25.84 -6.57 5.99
N SER A 290 -26.79 -6.33 6.90
CA SER A 290 -28.22 -6.40 6.58
C SER A 290 -28.62 -5.36 5.52
N THR A 291 -28.05 -4.16 5.59
CA THR A 291 -28.26 -3.12 4.58
C THR A 291 -27.70 -3.54 3.21
N LEU A 292 -26.46 -4.04 3.17
CA LEU A 292 -25.86 -4.57 1.94
C LEU A 292 -26.64 -5.73 1.33
N ASN A 293 -27.09 -6.68 2.17
CA ASN A 293 -27.87 -7.84 1.72
C ASN A 293 -29.24 -7.44 1.15
N SER A 294 -29.77 -6.27 1.54
CA SER A 294 -31.05 -5.73 1.04
C SER A 294 -30.91 -4.96 -0.29
N PHE A 295 -29.70 -4.58 -0.69
CA PHE A 295 -29.43 -3.88 -1.96
C PHE A 295 -29.67 -4.78 -3.16
#